data_a9387bf4729f8fdacb60099cd51b9543
#
_entry.id   a9387bf4729f8fdacb60099cd51b9543
#
_cell.length_a   1.000
_cell.length_b   1.000
_cell.length_c   1.000
_cell.angle_alpha   90.00
_cell.angle_beta   90.00
_cell.angle_gamma   90.00
#
_symmetry.space_group_name_H-M   'P 1'
#
loop_
_entity.id
_entity.type
_entity.pdbx_description
1 polymer ?
#
loop_
_entity_poly.entity_id
_entity_poly.type
_entity_poly.pdbx_seq_one_letter_code
_entity_poly.pdbx_strand_id
1 'polypeptide(L)' 'MRPGTIYRDIRNSKGRLLCKANDQSGMVETEGPHKSSCKFNVPIGGSFTVTRENIISRVTRTKTTLIVEDTVAA' A
#
# COMPACT_ATOMS: atom_id res chain seq x y z
N MET A 1 11.70 -17.91 -11.61
CA MET A 1 11.21 -16.70 -10.93
C MET A 1 10.40 -15.83 -11.87
N ARG A 2 9.35 -15.24 -11.40
CA ARG A 2 8.50 -14.42 -12.21
C ARG A 2 8.66 -12.96 -11.86
N PRO A 3 9.22 -12.14 -12.75
CA PRO A 3 9.48 -10.74 -12.42
C PRO A 3 8.23 -9.93 -12.09
N GLY A 4 7.08 -10.29 -12.65
CA GLY A 4 5.86 -9.53 -12.40
C GLY A 4 5.16 -9.80 -11.10
N THR A 5 5.70 -10.68 -10.24
CA THR A 5 5.01 -11.08 -9.01
C THR A 5 5.75 -10.66 -7.75
N ILE A 6 6.68 -9.72 -7.87
CA ILE A 6 7.44 -9.25 -6.71
C ILE A 6 6.64 -8.19 -5.98
N TYR A 7 6.27 -8.49 -4.74
CA TYR A 7 5.56 -7.56 -3.88
C TYR A 7 6.48 -7.15 -2.75
N ARG A 8 6.41 -5.89 -2.37
CA ARG A 8 7.14 -5.40 -1.20
C ARG A 8 6.18 -4.92 -0.15
N ASP A 9 6.64 -4.91 1.10
CA ASP A 9 5.85 -4.43 2.22
C ASP A 9 5.80 -2.90 2.18
N ILE A 10 4.59 -2.36 2.31
CA ILE A 10 4.36 -0.92 2.44
C ILE A 10 4.05 -0.67 3.91
N ARG A 11 4.88 0.14 4.55
CA ARG A 11 4.76 0.42 5.99
C ARG A 11 4.64 1.91 6.23
N ASN A 12 3.99 2.27 7.33
CA ASN A 12 3.91 3.67 7.74
C ASN A 12 5.16 4.07 8.54
N SER A 13 5.20 5.31 9.01
CA SER A 13 6.35 5.84 9.73
C SER A 13 6.61 5.13 11.07
N LYS A 14 5.60 4.42 11.60
CA LYS A 14 5.76 3.64 12.82
C LYS A 14 6.17 2.19 12.55
N GLY A 15 6.40 1.82 11.30
CA GLY A 15 6.78 0.46 10.94
C GLY A 15 5.62 -0.51 10.84
N ARG A 16 4.39 -0.05 10.93
CA ARG A 16 3.21 -0.91 10.79
C ARG A 16 2.99 -1.27 9.33
N LEU A 17 2.74 -2.54 9.07
CA LEU A 17 2.45 -3.00 7.73
C LEU A 17 1.09 -2.50 7.29
N LEU A 18 1.05 -1.81 6.15
CA LEU A 18 -0.18 -1.31 5.57
C LEU A 18 -0.71 -2.27 4.51
N CYS A 19 0.16 -2.69 3.61
CA CYS A 19 -0.21 -3.56 2.51
C CYS A 19 1.05 -4.07 1.83
N LYS A 20 0.87 -4.91 0.84
CA LYS A 20 1.94 -5.32 -0.06
C LYS A 20 1.63 -4.79 -1.45
N ALA A 21 2.64 -4.39 -2.18
CA ALA A 21 2.41 -3.77 -3.48
C ALA A 21 3.52 -4.07 -4.46
N ASN A 22 3.15 -4.06 -5.73
CA ASN A 22 4.10 -4.19 -6.83
C ASN A 22 4.26 -2.83 -7.46
N ASP A 23 5.47 -2.27 -7.39
CA ASP A 23 5.74 -0.92 -7.90
C ASP A 23 5.59 -0.83 -9.41
N GLN A 24 5.81 -1.92 -10.13
CA GLN A 24 5.75 -1.89 -11.59
C GLN A 24 4.33 -1.92 -12.11
N SER A 25 3.48 -2.77 -11.53
CA SER A 25 2.12 -2.95 -12.02
C SER A 25 1.10 -2.10 -11.30
N GLY A 26 1.43 -1.62 -10.09
CA GLY A 26 0.48 -0.91 -9.26
C GLY A 26 -0.50 -1.82 -8.54
N MET A 27 -0.29 -3.13 -8.59
CA MET A 27 -1.14 -4.04 -7.85
C MET A 27 -0.87 -3.97 -6.37
N VAL A 28 -1.94 -3.90 -5.59
CA VAL A 28 -1.88 -3.79 -4.13
C VAL A 28 -2.67 -4.93 -3.53
N GLU A 29 -2.11 -5.55 -2.51
CA GLU A 29 -2.78 -6.60 -1.76
C GLU A 29 -2.86 -6.18 -0.30
N THR A 30 -4.06 -6.17 0.24
CA THR A 30 -4.29 -5.87 1.66
C THR A 30 -4.86 -7.09 2.34
N GLU A 31 -4.58 -7.23 3.63
CA GLU A 31 -5.16 -8.29 4.44
C GLU A 31 -6.21 -7.70 5.38
N GLY A 32 -7.38 -8.30 5.38
CA GLY A 32 -8.45 -7.94 6.29
C GLY A 32 -8.59 -8.95 7.42
N PRO A 33 -9.63 -8.80 8.24
CA PRO A 33 -9.90 -9.74 9.31
C PRO A 33 -10.24 -11.13 8.76
N HIS A 34 -10.05 -12.15 9.58
CA HIS A 34 -10.39 -13.54 9.24
C HIS A 34 -9.63 -14.05 8.01
N LYS A 35 -8.40 -13.59 7.85
CA LYS A 35 -7.53 -14.01 6.75
C LYS A 35 -8.07 -13.67 5.36
N SER A 36 -9.01 -12.76 5.29
CA SER A 36 -9.47 -12.27 3.99
C SER A 36 -8.40 -11.39 3.37
N SER A 37 -8.38 -11.34 2.06
CA SER A 37 -7.47 -10.48 1.34
C SER A 37 -8.19 -9.75 0.23
N CYS A 38 -7.69 -8.59 -0.12
CA CYS A 38 -8.26 -7.79 -1.19
C CYS A 38 -7.13 -7.33 -2.11
N LYS A 39 -7.31 -7.52 -3.40
CA LYS A 39 -6.34 -7.07 -4.39
C LYS A 39 -7.00 -6.03 -5.28
N PHE A 40 -6.24 -4.97 -5.57
CA PHE A 40 -6.73 -3.96 -6.50
C PHE A 40 -5.55 -3.29 -7.19
N ASN A 41 -5.83 -2.66 -8.32
CA ASN A 41 -4.81 -1.96 -9.09
C ASN A 41 -4.91 -0.46 -8.86
N VAL A 42 -3.76 0.19 -8.59
CA VAL A 42 -3.68 1.63 -8.44
C VAL A 42 -3.06 2.19 -9.71
N PRO A 43 -3.78 3.01 -10.46
CA PRO A 43 -3.19 3.63 -11.65
C PRO A 43 -2.15 4.69 -11.29
N ILE A 44 -1.30 5.02 -12.23
CA ILE A 44 -0.32 6.10 -12.04
C ILE A 44 -1.08 7.38 -11.71
N GLY A 45 -0.68 8.04 -10.63
CA GLY A 45 -1.37 9.22 -10.13
C GLY A 45 -2.50 8.91 -9.17
N GLY A 46 -2.90 7.65 -9.06
CA GLY A 46 -3.93 7.24 -8.10
C GLY A 46 -3.39 7.09 -6.70
N SER A 47 -4.29 7.11 -5.73
CA SER A 47 -3.91 6.97 -4.33
C SER A 47 -5.00 6.27 -3.54
N PHE A 48 -4.62 5.77 -2.37
CA PHE A 48 -5.56 5.20 -1.42
C PHE A 48 -5.03 5.45 -0.01
N THR A 49 -5.88 5.30 0.98
CA THR A 49 -5.49 5.53 2.37
C THR A 49 -5.70 4.26 3.19
N VAL A 50 -4.82 4.08 4.17
CA VAL A 50 -4.93 3.00 5.14
C VAL A 50 -4.75 3.61 6.52
N THR A 51 -5.69 3.32 7.42
CA THR A 51 -5.62 3.82 8.79
C THR A 51 -5.18 2.69 9.72
N ARG A 52 -4.12 2.94 10.46
CA ARG A 52 -3.63 2.02 11.49
C ARG A 52 -3.45 2.80 12.78
N GLU A 53 -4.22 2.44 13.80
CA GLU A 53 -4.25 3.18 15.05
C GLU A 53 -4.67 4.62 14.78
N ASN A 54 -3.84 5.60 15.06
CA ASN A 54 -4.19 7.00 14.83
C ASN A 54 -3.45 7.60 13.63
N ILE A 55 -2.91 6.75 12.78
CA ILE A 55 -2.14 7.21 11.62
C ILE A 55 -2.92 6.92 10.36
N ILE A 56 -3.19 7.95 9.60
CA ILE A 56 -3.79 7.84 8.27
C ILE A 56 -2.65 7.93 7.27
N SER A 57 -2.42 6.85 6.54
CA SER A 57 -1.32 6.78 5.57
C SER A 57 -1.91 6.82 4.17
N ARG A 58 -1.50 7.80 3.39
CA ARG A 58 -1.89 7.89 1.99
C ARG A 58 -0.78 7.29 1.15
N VAL A 59 -1.15 6.31 0.33
CA VAL A 59 -0.22 5.68 -0.60
C VAL A 59 -0.56 6.17 -1.99
N THR A 60 0.42 6.78 -2.66
CA THR A 60 0.22 7.34 -4.00
C THR A 60 1.15 6.63 -4.97
N ARG A 61 0.62 6.23 -6.11
CA ARG A 61 1.45 5.62 -7.15
C ARG A 61 2.03 6.70 -8.06
N THR A 62 3.35 6.72 -8.14
CA THR A 62 4.06 7.55 -9.12
C THR A 62 4.39 6.70 -10.35
N LYS A 63 5.13 7.26 -11.30
CA LYS A 63 5.52 6.52 -12.49
C LYS A 63 6.45 5.35 -12.20
N THR A 64 7.18 5.40 -11.08
CA THR A 64 8.21 4.41 -10.79
C THR A 64 8.02 3.67 -9.48
N THR A 65 7.19 4.18 -8.57
CA THR A 65 7.07 3.59 -7.24
C THR A 65 5.76 3.98 -6.58
N LEU A 66 5.59 3.52 -5.35
CA LEU A 66 4.49 3.92 -4.47
C LEU A 66 5.10 4.63 -3.28
N ILE A 67 4.61 5.79 -2.96
CA ILE A 67 5.10 6.59 -1.83
C ILE A 67 4.02 6.67 -0.76
N VAL A 68 4.46 6.83 0.49
CA VAL A 68 3.57 6.86 1.65
C VAL A 68 3.71 8.20 2.35
N GLU A 69 2.58 8.84 2.62
CA GLU A 69 2.53 10.07 3.40
C GLU A 69 1.61 9.86 4.59
N ASP A 70 2.13 10.06 5.79
CA ASP A 70 1.39 9.82 7.02
C ASP A 70 0.83 11.12 7.58
N THR A 71 -0.39 11.04 8.13
CA THR A 71 -1.03 12.13 8.85
C THR A 71 -1.59 11.54 10.14
N VAL A 72 -1.34 12.22 11.25
CA VAL A 72 -1.88 11.78 12.52
C VAL A 72 -3.33 12.23 12.61
N ALA A 73 -4.22 11.29 12.91
CA ALA A 73 -5.63 11.62 13.09
C ALA A 73 -5.81 12.41 14.37
N ALA A 74 -6.57 13.49 14.28
CA ALA A 74 -6.83 14.34 15.44
C ALA A 74 -7.85 13.70 16.38
#